data_13361c4f3cbc50e09e642d2bc662ad48
#
_entry.id   13361c4f3cbc50e09e642d2bc662ad48
#
_cell.length_a   1.000
_cell.length_b   1.000
_cell.length_c   1.000
_cell.angle_alpha   90.00
_cell.angle_beta   90.00
_cell.angle_gamma   90.00
#
_symmetry.space_group_name_H-M   'P 1'
#
loop_
_entity.id
_entity.type
_entity.pdbx_description
1 polymer ?
#
loop_
_entity_poly.entity_id
_entity_poly.type
_entity_poly.pdbx_seq_one_letter_code
_entity_poly.pdbx_strand_id
1 'polypeptide(L)'
;MEKQDLRIVFMGTPDFAVASLKAIVENGYDVVGVITAPDKEAGRGKKLRYSAVKEFALKHKLHILQPEKLKNKEFLKELSTLNANLQVVVAFRMLPEEVWNMPDLGTFNLHASLLPQYRGAAPINHAIIKGEKITGLTTFFLDKEIDTGRIIDRVKVNIGDEDNFETLHDRMMKDGAKLVVETIEKIKRGSVTTIDQNDLTKPGDTFHPAPKIFKDFCQVNWHKNSKEIYDFIRGLSPYPCAYSYIDISGDQPILTKIFKSAYDKVQHNNKTGKVYSDEKTYIKVAVNDGYVYIQELQIPGKKRLLVEDFLRGFHHNILSFSKK
;
A
#
# COMPACT_ATOMS: atom_id res chain seq x y z
N MET A 1 -34.52 -3.11 1.52
CA MET A 1 -34.14 -2.68 0.15
C MET A 1 -33.66 -3.90 -0.64
N GLU A 2 -34.06 -4.03 -1.88
CA GLU A 2 -33.50 -5.04 -2.78
C GLU A 2 -32.07 -4.63 -3.24
N LYS A 3 -31.31 -5.57 -3.83
CA LYS A 3 -29.94 -5.24 -4.31
C LYS A 3 -29.94 -4.18 -5.40
N GLN A 4 -30.97 -4.18 -6.24
CA GLN A 4 -31.17 -3.23 -7.33
C GLN A 4 -31.55 -1.83 -6.83
N ASP A 5 -32.04 -1.70 -5.59
CA ASP A 5 -32.32 -0.39 -4.99
C ASP A 5 -31.03 0.34 -4.54
N LEU A 6 -29.92 -0.39 -4.42
CA LEU A 6 -28.62 0.19 -4.13
C LEU A 6 -27.92 0.58 -5.44
N ARG A 7 -27.88 1.87 -5.70
CA ARG A 7 -27.18 2.48 -6.82
C ARG A 7 -25.81 2.95 -6.35
N ILE A 8 -24.79 2.19 -6.73
CA ILE A 8 -23.44 2.37 -6.18
C ILE A 8 -22.55 3.12 -7.16
N VAL A 9 -21.91 4.18 -6.71
CA VAL A 9 -20.72 4.74 -7.36
C VAL A 9 -19.49 4.19 -6.67
N PHE A 10 -18.59 3.59 -7.44
CA PHE A 10 -17.32 3.09 -6.95
C PHE A 10 -16.16 4.03 -7.29
N MET A 11 -15.24 4.26 -6.37
CA MET A 11 -14.07 5.12 -6.55
C MET A 11 -12.79 4.36 -6.19
N GLY A 12 -11.87 4.24 -7.16
CA GLY A 12 -10.62 3.52 -6.92
C GLY A 12 -9.63 3.68 -8.08
N THR A 13 -8.38 3.29 -7.86
CA THR A 13 -7.34 3.43 -8.90
C THR A 13 -6.50 2.17 -9.09
N PRO A 14 -5.80 1.61 -8.05
CA PRO A 14 -4.88 0.47 -8.19
C PRO A 14 -5.59 -0.88 -8.17
N ASP A 15 -4.81 -1.94 -8.35
CA ASP A 15 -5.26 -3.34 -8.30
C ASP A 15 -6.00 -3.69 -7.01
N PHE A 16 -5.58 -3.11 -5.88
CA PHE A 16 -6.25 -3.28 -4.59
C PHE A 16 -7.75 -2.92 -4.66
N ALA A 17 -8.08 -1.85 -5.40
CA ALA A 17 -9.46 -1.41 -5.59
C ALA A 17 -10.24 -2.33 -6.57
N VAL A 18 -9.56 -2.95 -7.53
CA VAL A 18 -10.21 -3.84 -8.51
C VAL A 18 -10.88 -5.03 -7.84
N ALA A 19 -10.25 -5.63 -6.84
CA ALA A 19 -10.83 -6.78 -6.13
C ALA A 19 -12.18 -6.45 -5.47
N SER A 20 -12.29 -5.25 -4.86
CA SER A 20 -13.53 -4.78 -4.25
C SER A 20 -14.59 -4.47 -5.32
N LEU A 21 -14.24 -3.76 -6.40
CA LEU A 21 -15.16 -3.48 -7.50
C LEU A 21 -15.68 -4.78 -8.14
N LYS A 22 -14.79 -5.74 -8.37
CA LYS A 22 -15.14 -7.06 -8.89
C LYS A 22 -16.14 -7.76 -7.98
N ALA A 23 -15.87 -7.79 -6.67
CA ALA A 23 -16.77 -8.41 -5.71
C ALA A 23 -18.17 -7.75 -5.69
N ILE A 24 -18.25 -6.43 -5.79
CA ILE A 24 -19.53 -5.71 -5.87
C ILE A 24 -20.30 -6.15 -7.12
N VAL A 25 -19.66 -6.16 -8.29
CA VAL A 25 -20.28 -6.53 -9.58
C VAL A 25 -20.73 -8.00 -9.58
N GLU A 26 -19.86 -8.92 -9.13
CA GLU A 26 -20.14 -10.37 -9.10
C GLU A 26 -21.26 -10.73 -8.10
N ASN A 27 -21.46 -9.91 -7.06
CA ASN A 27 -22.61 -10.07 -6.17
C ASN A 27 -23.91 -9.45 -6.70
N GLY A 28 -23.92 -8.90 -7.92
CA GLY A 28 -25.13 -8.42 -8.61
C GLY A 28 -25.64 -7.07 -8.09
N TYR A 29 -24.76 -6.22 -7.52
CA TYR A 29 -25.12 -4.85 -7.18
C TYR A 29 -25.09 -3.94 -8.40
N ASP A 30 -25.95 -2.92 -8.43
CA ASP A 30 -26.01 -1.92 -9.50
C ASP A 30 -24.87 -0.89 -9.32
N VAL A 31 -23.81 -1.03 -10.12
CA VAL A 31 -22.70 -0.07 -10.19
C VAL A 31 -22.99 0.94 -11.29
N VAL A 32 -23.61 2.06 -10.90
CA VAL A 32 -24.06 3.12 -11.82
C VAL A 32 -22.93 4.02 -12.32
N GLY A 33 -21.75 3.97 -11.67
CA GLY A 33 -20.58 4.74 -12.10
C GLY A 33 -19.31 4.28 -11.41
N VAL A 34 -18.20 4.41 -12.13
CA VAL A 34 -16.85 4.13 -11.63
C VAL A 34 -15.98 5.36 -11.82
N ILE A 35 -15.48 5.92 -10.72
CA ILE A 35 -14.59 7.08 -10.76
C ILE A 35 -13.15 6.60 -10.54
N THR A 36 -12.26 6.94 -11.47
CA THR A 36 -10.85 6.57 -11.38
C THR A 36 -9.93 7.71 -11.80
N ALA A 37 -8.62 7.52 -11.63
CA ALA A 37 -7.64 8.53 -12.03
C ALA A 37 -7.66 8.75 -13.55
N PRO A 38 -7.40 9.98 -14.03
CA PRO A 38 -7.18 10.25 -15.45
C PRO A 38 -6.04 9.40 -16.01
N ASP A 39 -6.14 9.09 -17.30
CA ASP A 39 -5.09 8.38 -18.03
C ASP A 39 -3.80 9.18 -18.00
N LYS A 40 -2.67 8.49 -17.91
CA LYS A 40 -1.35 9.10 -17.89
C LYS A 40 -0.46 8.50 -18.95
N GLU A 41 0.30 9.33 -19.62
CA GLU A 41 1.40 8.86 -20.44
C GLU A 41 2.47 8.20 -19.55
N ALA A 42 2.91 6.99 -19.89
CA ALA A 42 3.91 6.25 -19.13
C ALA A 42 4.91 5.53 -20.03
N GLY A 43 6.13 5.37 -19.52
CA GLY A 43 7.21 4.62 -20.15
C GLY A 43 7.92 5.33 -21.31
N ARG A 44 8.94 4.64 -21.86
CA ARG A 44 9.64 5.10 -23.07
C ARG A 44 8.69 4.96 -24.25
N GLY A 45 8.23 6.08 -24.82
CA GLY A 45 7.28 6.13 -25.94
C GLY A 45 5.89 6.69 -25.58
N LYS A 46 5.71 7.25 -24.37
CA LYS A 46 4.49 8.01 -23.96
C LYS A 46 3.18 7.30 -24.28
N LYS A 47 3.11 5.97 -24.13
CA LYS A 47 1.86 5.25 -24.30
C LYS A 47 0.90 5.58 -23.16
N LEU A 48 -0.37 5.84 -23.50
CA LEU A 48 -1.43 6.01 -22.50
C LEU A 48 -1.55 4.73 -21.67
N ARG A 49 -1.44 4.90 -20.34
CA ARG A 49 -1.64 3.81 -19.39
C ARG A 49 -2.93 4.06 -18.62
N TYR A 50 -3.81 3.08 -18.67
CA TYR A 50 -5.05 3.08 -17.92
C TYR A 50 -4.77 2.67 -16.46
N SER A 51 -5.65 3.10 -15.54
CA SER A 51 -5.66 2.55 -14.19
C SER A 51 -6.22 1.12 -14.24
N ALA A 52 -5.82 0.27 -13.29
CA ALA A 52 -6.35 -1.08 -13.19
C ALA A 52 -7.89 -1.10 -13.06
N VAL A 53 -8.45 -0.16 -12.31
CA VAL A 53 -9.90 0.03 -12.19
C VAL A 53 -10.53 0.40 -13.52
N LYS A 54 -9.90 1.25 -14.34
CA LYS A 54 -10.42 1.58 -15.69
C LYS A 54 -10.43 0.36 -16.60
N GLU A 55 -9.35 -0.41 -16.62
CA GLU A 55 -9.27 -1.63 -17.44
C GLU A 55 -10.39 -2.61 -17.08
N PHE A 56 -10.63 -2.81 -15.78
CA PHE A 56 -11.73 -3.64 -15.30
C PHE A 56 -13.09 -3.07 -15.72
N ALA A 57 -13.33 -1.77 -15.53
CA ALA A 57 -14.59 -1.11 -15.84
C ALA A 57 -14.93 -1.17 -17.35
N LEU A 58 -13.94 -0.98 -18.22
CA LEU A 58 -14.10 -1.14 -19.68
C LEU A 58 -14.52 -2.56 -20.07
N LYS A 59 -13.86 -3.57 -19.48
CA LYS A 59 -14.17 -4.98 -19.72
C LYS A 59 -15.61 -5.33 -19.33
N HIS A 60 -16.13 -4.71 -18.28
CA HIS A 60 -17.49 -4.95 -17.75
C HIS A 60 -18.51 -3.92 -18.24
N LYS A 61 -18.14 -3.03 -19.18
CA LYS A 61 -19.00 -2.00 -19.75
C LYS A 61 -19.64 -1.07 -18.71
N LEU A 62 -18.93 -0.80 -17.63
CA LEU A 62 -19.36 0.11 -16.58
C LEU A 62 -19.15 1.57 -17.03
N HIS A 63 -20.01 2.47 -16.57
CA HIS A 63 -19.87 3.91 -16.84
C HIS A 63 -18.65 4.47 -16.09
N ILE A 64 -17.73 5.14 -16.81
CA ILE A 64 -16.45 5.60 -16.27
C ILE A 64 -16.38 7.13 -16.27
N LEU A 65 -16.00 7.69 -15.11
CA LEU A 65 -15.71 9.10 -14.94
C LEU A 65 -14.24 9.28 -14.55
N GLN A 66 -13.54 10.20 -15.21
CA GLN A 66 -12.11 10.47 -14.96
C GLN A 66 -11.87 11.98 -14.77
N PRO A 67 -12.44 12.60 -13.72
CA PRO A 67 -12.26 14.01 -13.50
C PRO A 67 -10.80 14.34 -13.12
N GLU A 68 -10.21 15.36 -13.74
CA GLU A 68 -8.93 15.91 -13.29
C GLU A 68 -9.07 16.57 -11.90
N LYS A 69 -10.13 17.34 -11.74
CA LYS A 69 -10.49 18.04 -10.49
C LYS A 69 -11.87 17.58 -10.00
N LEU A 70 -11.91 17.02 -8.78
CA LEU A 70 -13.13 16.54 -8.16
C LEU A 70 -14.15 17.64 -7.81
N LYS A 71 -13.73 18.91 -7.77
CA LYS A 71 -14.59 20.09 -7.56
C LYS A 71 -15.10 20.73 -8.87
N ASN A 72 -14.82 20.12 -10.02
CA ASN A 72 -15.32 20.61 -11.31
C ASN A 72 -16.87 20.53 -11.32
N LYS A 73 -17.52 21.63 -11.68
CA LYS A 73 -19.01 21.74 -11.67
C LYS A 73 -19.68 20.77 -12.66
N GLU A 74 -19.08 20.55 -13.82
CA GLU A 74 -19.58 19.62 -14.82
C GLU A 74 -19.52 18.18 -14.31
N PHE A 75 -18.40 17.80 -13.71
CA PHE A 75 -18.25 16.49 -13.07
C PHE A 75 -19.25 16.30 -11.92
N LEU A 76 -19.43 17.30 -11.04
CA LEU A 76 -20.40 17.19 -9.94
C LEU A 76 -21.83 17.06 -10.47
N LYS A 77 -22.19 17.77 -11.56
CA LYS A 77 -23.48 17.64 -12.23
C LYS A 77 -23.64 16.24 -12.84
N GLU A 78 -22.61 15.73 -13.55
CA GLU A 78 -22.63 14.39 -14.13
C GLU A 78 -22.78 13.32 -13.03
N LEU A 79 -21.99 13.42 -11.95
CA LEU A 79 -22.08 12.51 -10.81
C LEU A 79 -23.48 12.51 -10.18
N SER A 80 -24.11 13.66 -10.04
CA SER A 80 -25.46 13.76 -9.46
C SER A 80 -26.52 13.11 -10.34
N THR A 81 -26.38 13.13 -11.68
CA THR A 81 -27.34 12.48 -12.61
C THR A 81 -27.33 10.96 -12.51
N LEU A 82 -26.30 10.36 -11.94
CA LEU A 82 -26.25 8.92 -11.69
C LEU A 82 -27.23 8.46 -10.61
N ASN A 83 -27.76 9.39 -9.82
CA ASN A 83 -28.67 9.09 -8.70
C ASN A 83 -28.16 7.96 -7.81
N ALA A 84 -26.86 7.98 -7.50
CA ALA A 84 -26.26 7.01 -6.59
C ALA A 84 -26.70 7.31 -5.16
N ASN A 85 -27.13 6.29 -4.42
CA ASN A 85 -27.49 6.41 -3.02
C ASN A 85 -26.41 5.87 -2.06
N LEU A 86 -25.36 5.24 -2.59
CA LEU A 86 -24.20 4.78 -1.85
C LEU A 86 -22.92 5.01 -2.66
N GLN A 87 -21.86 5.46 -1.99
CA GLN A 87 -20.53 5.54 -2.59
C GLN A 87 -19.53 4.64 -1.84
N VAL A 88 -18.71 3.93 -2.61
CA VAL A 88 -17.67 3.03 -2.09
C VAL A 88 -16.31 3.51 -2.56
N VAL A 89 -15.39 3.75 -1.64
CA VAL A 89 -14.05 4.28 -1.92
C VAL A 89 -13.00 3.25 -1.50
N VAL A 90 -12.08 2.93 -2.42
CA VAL A 90 -10.97 2.02 -2.14
C VAL A 90 -9.71 2.53 -2.81
N ALA A 91 -8.69 2.86 -2.04
CA ALA A 91 -7.39 3.33 -2.54
C ALA A 91 -7.54 4.44 -3.61
N PHE A 92 -8.18 5.53 -3.22
CA PHE A 92 -8.42 6.68 -4.06
C PHE A 92 -7.83 7.95 -3.42
N ARG A 93 -7.83 9.05 -4.18
CA ARG A 93 -7.42 10.37 -3.68
C ARG A 93 -8.47 10.95 -2.74
N MET A 94 -8.06 11.90 -1.88
CA MET A 94 -8.96 12.61 -0.98
C MET A 94 -10.16 13.23 -1.72
N LEU A 95 -11.34 13.00 -1.18
CA LEU A 95 -12.60 13.50 -1.73
C LEU A 95 -12.99 14.83 -1.07
N PRO A 96 -13.45 15.81 -1.84
CA PRO A 96 -14.06 17.00 -1.29
C PRO A 96 -15.47 16.71 -0.76
N GLU A 97 -15.95 17.53 0.16
CA GLU A 97 -17.24 17.36 0.83
C GLU A 97 -18.40 17.28 -0.16
N GLU A 98 -18.35 18.06 -1.24
CA GLU A 98 -19.35 18.08 -2.30
C GLU A 98 -19.52 16.74 -3.02
N VAL A 99 -18.52 15.85 -2.93
CA VAL A 99 -18.55 14.51 -3.51
C VAL A 99 -18.97 13.47 -2.47
N TRP A 100 -18.27 13.40 -1.33
CA TRP A 100 -18.52 12.31 -0.38
C TRP A 100 -19.83 12.48 0.40
N ASN A 101 -20.38 13.67 0.51
CA ASN A 101 -21.65 13.94 1.19
C ASN A 101 -22.87 13.91 0.24
N MET A 102 -22.69 13.49 -1.01
CA MET A 102 -23.75 13.49 -2.00
C MET A 102 -24.79 12.36 -1.80
N PRO A 103 -24.44 11.11 -1.51
CA PRO A 103 -25.40 10.01 -1.44
C PRO A 103 -26.08 9.89 -0.06
N ASP A 104 -27.39 9.61 -0.09
CA ASP A 104 -28.22 9.51 1.14
C ASP A 104 -27.77 8.43 2.13
N LEU A 105 -27.24 7.30 1.65
CA LEU A 105 -26.71 6.21 2.48
C LEU A 105 -25.25 6.42 2.87
N GLY A 106 -24.65 7.54 2.43
CA GLY A 106 -23.29 7.94 2.76
C GLY A 106 -22.23 7.36 1.83
N THR A 107 -21.01 7.76 2.11
CA THR A 107 -19.80 7.30 1.44
C THR A 107 -18.91 6.59 2.44
N PHE A 108 -18.53 5.33 2.17
CA PHE A 108 -17.58 4.63 3.02
C PHE A 108 -16.30 4.29 2.28
N ASN A 109 -15.21 4.19 3.04
CA ASN A 109 -13.89 3.77 2.55
C ASN A 109 -13.49 2.42 3.15
N LEU A 110 -12.77 1.63 2.37
CA LEU A 110 -11.98 0.49 2.84
C LEU A 110 -10.54 0.95 3.08
N HIS A 111 -10.09 0.95 4.33
CA HIS A 111 -8.74 1.30 4.73
C HIS A 111 -7.96 0.05 5.17
N ALA A 112 -6.70 -0.03 4.75
CA ALA A 112 -5.87 -1.21 4.97
C ALA A 112 -5.09 -1.17 6.30
N SER A 113 -5.77 -0.82 7.40
CA SER A 113 -5.27 -0.91 8.77
C SER A 113 -6.40 -1.14 9.78
N LEU A 114 -6.05 -1.39 11.03
CA LEU A 114 -6.98 -1.30 12.16
C LEU A 114 -7.05 0.14 12.66
N LEU A 115 -7.95 0.95 12.07
CA LEU A 115 -8.15 2.32 12.54
C LEU A 115 -8.48 2.34 14.05
N PRO A 116 -7.97 3.35 14.80
CA PRO A 116 -7.33 4.59 14.38
C PRO A 116 -5.83 4.50 14.07
N GLN A 117 -5.21 3.31 14.13
CA GLN A 117 -3.80 3.13 13.81
C GLN A 117 -3.55 3.20 12.28
N TYR A 118 -2.41 3.77 11.90
CA TYR A 118 -1.95 3.80 10.49
C TYR A 118 -2.90 4.53 9.54
N ARG A 119 -3.49 5.67 9.98
CA ARG A 119 -4.18 6.61 9.08
C ARG A 119 -3.20 7.13 8.05
N GLY A 120 -3.64 7.23 6.78
CA GLY A 120 -2.84 7.80 5.69
C GLY A 120 -2.65 6.90 4.49
N ALA A 121 -1.62 7.19 3.67
CA ALA A 121 -1.51 6.69 2.30
C ALA A 121 -0.84 5.31 2.14
N ALA A 122 -0.09 4.83 3.16
CA ALA A 122 0.72 3.61 3.04
C ALA A 122 0.62 2.68 4.28
N PRO A 123 -0.59 2.34 4.76
CA PRO A 123 -0.79 1.62 6.02
C PRO A 123 -0.13 0.25 6.04
N ILE A 124 -0.19 -0.53 4.98
CA ILE A 124 0.40 -1.88 4.87
C ILE A 124 1.93 -1.80 5.03
N ASN A 125 2.57 -0.88 4.29
CA ASN A 125 4.02 -0.71 4.37
C ASN A 125 4.46 -0.33 5.78
N HIS A 126 3.80 0.67 6.38
CA HIS A 126 4.19 1.17 7.70
C HIS A 126 3.96 0.15 8.81
N ALA A 127 2.91 -0.67 8.75
CA ALA A 127 2.69 -1.76 9.70
C ALA A 127 3.84 -2.77 9.68
N ILE A 128 4.29 -3.19 8.47
CA ILE A 128 5.43 -4.10 8.34
C ILE A 128 6.73 -3.44 8.80
N ILE A 129 7.01 -2.21 8.37
CA ILE A 129 8.23 -1.47 8.74
C ILE A 129 8.35 -1.28 10.25
N LYS A 130 7.22 -1.13 10.94
CA LYS A 130 7.17 -1.03 12.40
C LYS A 130 7.31 -2.37 13.12
N GLY A 131 7.33 -3.48 12.38
CA GLY A 131 7.46 -4.82 12.94
C GLY A 131 6.21 -5.33 13.63
N GLU A 132 5.03 -4.78 13.27
CA GLU A 132 3.75 -5.25 13.77
C GLU A 132 3.53 -6.72 13.44
N LYS A 133 2.84 -7.42 14.32
CA LYS A 133 2.43 -8.82 14.12
C LYS A 133 0.97 -8.93 13.66
N ILE A 134 0.21 -7.87 13.85
CA ILE A 134 -1.21 -7.79 13.50
C ILE A 134 -1.46 -6.43 12.87
N THR A 135 -2.17 -6.44 11.75
CA THR A 135 -2.79 -5.28 11.14
C THR A 135 -4.26 -5.59 10.89
N GLY A 136 -4.90 -4.92 9.94
CA GLY A 136 -6.28 -5.27 9.57
C GLY A 136 -6.84 -4.40 8.47
N LEU A 137 -8.13 -4.55 8.32
CA LEU A 137 -8.96 -3.83 7.37
C LEU A 137 -10.08 -3.13 8.13
N THR A 138 -10.39 -1.93 7.76
CA THR A 138 -11.47 -1.14 8.37
C THR A 138 -12.34 -0.55 7.29
N THR A 139 -13.66 -0.73 7.37
CA THR A 139 -14.63 0.08 6.63
C THR A 139 -15.18 1.16 7.55
N PHE A 140 -15.26 2.39 7.05
CA PHE A 140 -15.72 3.54 7.82
C PHE A 140 -16.38 4.58 6.92
N PHE A 141 -17.35 5.32 7.43
CA PHE A 141 -17.93 6.45 6.70
C PHE A 141 -16.94 7.61 6.63
N LEU A 142 -16.89 8.29 5.48
CA LEU A 142 -16.04 9.45 5.32
C LEU A 142 -16.58 10.65 6.11
N ASP A 143 -15.67 11.49 6.57
CA ASP A 143 -15.92 12.80 7.15
C ASP A 143 -14.91 13.83 6.62
N LYS A 144 -14.83 15.00 7.29
CA LYS A 144 -13.98 16.12 6.83
C LYS A 144 -12.49 15.86 6.97
N GLU A 145 -12.09 15.02 7.91
CA GLU A 145 -10.68 14.73 8.19
C GLU A 145 -10.27 13.39 7.57
N ILE A 146 -8.98 13.24 7.31
CA ILE A 146 -8.45 12.03 6.66
C ILE A 146 -8.54 10.83 7.61
N ASP A 147 -9.29 9.82 7.21
CA ASP A 147 -9.41 8.52 7.86
C ASP A 147 -9.90 8.59 9.33
N THR A 148 -10.73 9.60 9.68
CA THR A 148 -11.23 9.83 11.04
C THR A 148 -12.68 9.42 11.25
N GLY A 149 -13.43 9.19 10.18
CA GLY A 149 -14.87 8.91 10.25
C GLY A 149 -15.23 7.65 11.04
N ARG A 150 -16.52 7.51 11.31
CA ARG A 150 -17.06 6.44 12.15
C ARG A 150 -16.88 5.07 11.52
N ILE A 151 -16.31 4.15 12.27
CA ILE A 151 -16.02 2.77 11.84
C ILE A 151 -17.32 1.97 11.72
N ILE A 152 -17.48 1.28 10.59
CA ILE A 152 -18.58 0.34 10.35
C ILE A 152 -18.15 -1.07 10.75
N ASP A 153 -16.97 -1.50 10.28
CA ASP A 153 -16.47 -2.85 10.56
C ASP A 153 -14.94 -2.92 10.56
N ARG A 154 -14.38 -3.92 11.24
CA ARG A 154 -12.94 -4.18 11.28
C ARG A 154 -12.62 -5.65 11.26
N VAL A 155 -11.63 -6.04 10.48
CA VAL A 155 -11.11 -7.41 10.43
C VAL A 155 -9.61 -7.40 10.73
N LYS A 156 -9.18 -8.22 11.68
CA LYS A 156 -7.76 -8.42 12.00
C LYS A 156 -7.08 -9.30 10.95
N VAL A 157 -5.86 -8.94 10.59
CA VAL A 157 -5.01 -9.70 9.66
C VAL A 157 -3.64 -9.89 10.31
N ASN A 158 -3.18 -11.13 10.41
CA ASN A 158 -1.84 -11.43 10.95
C ASN A 158 -0.77 -11.06 9.92
N ILE A 159 0.36 -10.55 10.40
CA ILE A 159 1.57 -10.31 9.62
C ILE A 159 2.57 -11.41 9.97
N GLY A 160 2.84 -12.29 9.02
CA GLY A 160 3.84 -13.35 9.15
C GLY A 160 5.28 -12.80 9.15
N ASP A 161 6.21 -13.57 9.70
CA ASP A 161 7.62 -13.15 9.74
C ASP A 161 8.23 -13.05 8.34
N GLU A 162 7.78 -13.87 7.40
CA GLU A 162 8.20 -13.87 6.00
C GLU A 162 7.33 -12.98 5.09
N ASP A 163 6.27 -12.37 5.61
CA ASP A 163 5.45 -11.47 4.81
C ASP A 163 6.27 -10.24 4.39
N ASN A 164 6.18 -9.91 3.12
CA ASN A 164 6.59 -8.61 2.59
C ASN A 164 5.35 -7.76 2.24
N PHE A 165 5.55 -6.57 1.70
CA PHE A 165 4.43 -5.72 1.29
C PHE A 165 3.51 -6.44 0.28
N GLU A 166 4.05 -7.12 -0.72
CA GLU A 166 3.26 -7.78 -1.78
C GLU A 166 2.38 -8.91 -1.22
N THR A 167 2.96 -9.82 -0.42
CA THR A 167 2.22 -10.97 0.12
C THR A 167 1.10 -10.54 1.07
N LEU A 168 1.37 -9.55 1.91
CA LEU A 168 0.37 -9.00 2.82
C LEU A 168 -0.70 -8.21 2.07
N HIS A 169 -0.31 -7.37 1.11
CA HIS A 169 -1.20 -6.61 0.23
C HIS A 169 -2.19 -7.53 -0.49
N ASP A 170 -1.71 -8.61 -1.10
CA ASP A 170 -2.54 -9.52 -1.89
C ASP A 170 -3.53 -10.29 -1.01
N ARG A 171 -3.13 -10.64 0.20
CA ARG A 171 -4.03 -11.25 1.20
C ARG A 171 -5.10 -10.26 1.65
N MET A 172 -4.69 -9.04 2.04
CA MET A 172 -5.60 -7.98 2.48
C MET A 172 -6.53 -7.51 1.36
N MET A 173 -6.11 -7.51 0.12
CA MET A 173 -6.93 -7.21 -1.05
C MET A 173 -8.11 -8.16 -1.17
N LYS A 174 -7.88 -9.47 -0.99
CA LYS A 174 -8.93 -10.49 -1.05
C LYS A 174 -9.91 -10.40 0.12
N ASP A 175 -9.38 -10.21 1.33
CA ASP A 175 -10.22 -10.10 2.54
C ASP A 175 -10.97 -8.76 2.57
N GLY A 176 -10.36 -7.69 2.06
CA GLY A 176 -10.99 -6.39 1.91
C GLY A 176 -12.17 -6.40 0.94
N ALA A 177 -12.08 -7.15 -0.15
CA ALA A 177 -13.19 -7.30 -1.09
C ALA A 177 -14.41 -7.95 -0.43
N LYS A 178 -14.21 -8.96 0.43
CA LYS A 178 -15.29 -9.59 1.22
C LYS A 178 -15.90 -8.59 2.21
N LEU A 179 -15.04 -7.88 2.95
CA LEU A 179 -15.47 -6.89 3.94
C LEU A 179 -16.29 -5.76 3.31
N VAL A 180 -15.95 -5.32 2.09
CA VAL A 180 -16.73 -4.33 1.34
C VAL A 180 -18.14 -4.84 1.05
N VAL A 181 -18.29 -6.08 0.57
CA VAL A 181 -19.60 -6.68 0.31
C VAL A 181 -20.41 -6.84 1.58
N GLU A 182 -19.81 -7.30 2.67
CA GLU A 182 -20.45 -7.41 3.99
C GLU A 182 -20.91 -6.05 4.51
N THR A 183 -20.12 -5.00 4.32
CA THR A 183 -20.47 -3.62 4.67
C THR A 183 -21.66 -3.13 3.86
N ILE A 184 -21.69 -3.38 2.55
CA ILE A 184 -22.83 -3.02 1.69
C ILE A 184 -24.10 -3.75 2.14
N GLU A 185 -24.02 -5.04 2.49
CA GLU A 185 -25.17 -5.80 3.00
C GLU A 185 -25.69 -5.22 4.33
N LYS A 186 -24.83 -4.81 5.24
CA LYS A 186 -25.24 -4.16 6.50
C LYS A 186 -25.95 -2.83 6.23
N ILE A 187 -25.42 -2.00 5.33
CA ILE A 187 -26.03 -0.73 4.93
C ILE A 187 -27.41 -0.98 4.31
N LYS A 188 -27.51 -1.92 3.38
CA LYS A 188 -28.75 -2.32 2.72
C LYS A 188 -29.87 -2.71 3.71
N ARG A 189 -29.49 -3.45 4.75
CA ARG A 189 -30.43 -3.90 5.81
C ARG A 189 -30.79 -2.80 6.82
N GLY A 190 -30.13 -1.65 6.77
CA GLY A 190 -30.27 -0.60 7.79
C GLY A 190 -29.77 -1.04 9.17
N SER A 191 -28.87 -2.03 9.21
CA SER A 191 -28.37 -2.63 10.46
C SER A 191 -26.94 -2.16 10.83
N VAL A 192 -26.50 -1.04 10.27
CA VAL A 192 -25.18 -0.48 10.55
C VAL A 192 -25.16 0.13 11.96
N THR A 193 -24.25 -0.38 12.79
CA THR A 193 -23.85 0.26 14.05
C THR A 193 -22.43 0.81 13.86
N THR A 194 -22.23 2.08 14.10
CA THR A 194 -20.92 2.70 13.94
C THR A 194 -20.23 2.94 15.27
N ILE A 195 -18.90 2.83 15.26
CA ILE A 195 -18.05 3.10 16.42
C ILE A 195 -17.28 4.38 16.16
N ASP A 196 -17.25 5.29 17.13
CA ASP A 196 -16.35 6.46 17.09
C ASP A 196 -14.91 5.98 17.30
N GLN A 197 -13.97 6.48 16.50
CA GLN A 197 -12.57 6.08 16.64
C GLN A 197 -11.97 6.50 17.99
N ASN A 198 -12.48 7.57 18.59
CA ASN A 198 -12.05 8.01 19.90
C ASN A 198 -12.43 7.03 21.02
N ASP A 199 -13.54 6.29 20.86
CA ASP A 199 -13.95 5.26 21.82
C ASP A 199 -13.02 4.04 21.83
N LEU A 200 -12.16 3.91 20.82
CA LEU A 200 -11.16 2.84 20.67
C LEU A 200 -9.80 3.23 21.22
N THR A 201 -9.68 4.43 21.75
CA THR A 201 -8.42 4.98 22.22
C THR A 201 -8.42 5.11 23.75
N LYS A 202 -7.27 4.90 24.36
CA LYS A 202 -7.06 5.09 25.80
C LYS A 202 -6.08 6.23 26.04
N PRO A 203 -6.16 6.93 27.17
CA PRO A 203 -5.13 7.88 27.56
C PRO A 203 -3.75 7.22 27.55
N GLY A 204 -2.81 7.81 26.82
CA GLY A 204 -1.45 7.28 26.68
C GLY A 204 -1.21 6.38 25.45
N ASP A 205 -2.23 6.07 24.66
CA ASP A 205 -2.05 5.34 23.41
C ASP A 205 -1.19 6.14 22.42
N THR A 206 -0.24 5.45 21.78
CA THR A 206 0.56 6.02 20.71
C THR A 206 -0.05 5.68 19.35
N PHE A 207 -0.32 6.70 18.56
CA PHE A 207 -0.81 6.54 17.20
C PHE A 207 0.33 6.61 16.19
N HIS A 208 0.37 5.61 15.33
CA HIS A 208 1.33 5.56 14.24
C HIS A 208 0.67 6.01 12.94
N PRO A 209 1.07 7.16 12.36
CA PRO A 209 0.59 7.57 11.05
C PRO A 209 1.24 6.72 9.95
N ALA A 210 0.58 6.65 8.80
CA ALA A 210 1.07 5.97 7.61
C ALA A 210 1.20 6.96 6.42
N PRO A 211 2.13 7.92 6.49
CA PRO A 211 2.30 8.91 5.44
C PRO A 211 2.71 8.27 4.12
N LYS A 212 2.51 9.01 3.03
CA LYS A 212 2.96 8.61 1.71
C LYS A 212 4.47 8.39 1.70
N ILE A 213 4.88 7.27 1.12
CA ILE A 213 6.30 6.91 0.99
C ILE A 213 6.87 7.56 -0.28
N PHE A 214 7.90 8.38 -0.10
CA PHE A 214 8.67 9.00 -1.17
C PHE A 214 10.02 8.28 -1.33
N LYS A 215 10.70 8.53 -2.45
CA LYS A 215 11.96 7.86 -2.78
C LYS A 215 13.01 7.98 -1.68
N ASP A 216 13.17 9.15 -1.10
CA ASP A 216 14.21 9.40 -0.08
C ASP A 216 13.97 8.60 1.20
N PHE A 217 12.70 8.34 1.55
CA PHE A 217 12.35 7.47 2.66
C PHE A 217 12.85 6.03 2.45
N CYS A 218 12.96 5.56 1.21
CA CYS A 218 13.31 4.17 0.89
C CYS A 218 14.81 3.85 1.05
N GLN A 219 15.63 4.83 1.41
CA GLN A 219 17.05 4.61 1.63
C GLN A 219 17.31 3.89 2.95
N VAL A 220 18.03 2.76 2.91
CA VAL A 220 18.34 1.97 4.09
C VAL A 220 19.26 2.75 5.04
N ASN A 221 18.89 2.81 6.30
CA ASN A 221 19.73 3.32 7.37
C ASN A 221 20.41 2.17 8.10
N TRP A 222 21.67 1.90 7.75
CA TRP A 222 22.45 0.80 8.34
C TRP A 222 22.80 0.99 9.82
N HIS A 223 22.59 2.17 10.41
CA HIS A 223 22.78 2.46 11.84
C HIS A 223 21.59 2.02 12.72
N LYS A 224 20.66 1.25 12.18
CA LYS A 224 19.56 0.64 12.91
C LYS A 224 19.91 -0.80 13.33
N ASN A 225 19.04 -1.41 14.12
CA ASN A 225 19.15 -2.82 14.47
C ASN A 225 18.79 -3.73 13.29
N SER A 226 19.33 -4.92 13.30
CA SER A 226 19.20 -5.90 12.21
C SER A 226 17.74 -6.21 11.86
N LYS A 227 16.89 -6.41 12.88
CA LYS A 227 15.46 -6.64 12.66
C LYS A 227 14.73 -5.42 12.10
N GLU A 228 15.05 -4.21 12.54
CA GLU A 228 14.42 -2.99 11.99
C GLU A 228 14.75 -2.81 10.51
N ILE A 229 15.98 -3.13 10.11
CA ILE A 229 16.39 -3.07 8.69
C ILE A 229 15.71 -4.18 7.88
N TYR A 230 15.60 -5.37 8.42
CA TYR A 230 14.87 -6.47 7.81
C TYR A 230 13.40 -6.09 7.57
N ASP A 231 12.70 -5.58 8.60
CA ASP A 231 11.31 -5.16 8.50
C ASP A 231 11.14 -3.99 7.51
N PHE A 232 12.11 -3.07 7.48
CA PHE A 232 12.14 -1.98 6.51
C PHE A 232 12.24 -2.48 5.06
N ILE A 233 13.15 -3.40 4.79
CA ILE A 233 13.36 -3.96 3.44
C ILE A 233 12.11 -4.72 3.00
N ARG A 234 11.57 -5.64 3.82
CA ARG A 234 10.39 -6.41 3.46
C ARG A 234 9.12 -5.56 3.36
N GLY A 235 8.99 -4.52 4.19
CA GLY A 235 7.87 -3.58 4.15
C GLY A 235 7.86 -2.68 2.91
N LEU A 236 8.96 -2.57 2.20
CA LEU A 236 9.08 -1.85 0.93
C LEU A 236 9.18 -2.76 -0.31
N SER A 237 9.24 -4.08 -0.14
CA SER A 237 9.46 -5.03 -1.22
C SER A 237 8.13 -5.56 -1.79
N PRO A 238 7.99 -5.64 -3.11
CA PRO A 238 8.95 -5.26 -4.15
C PRO A 238 8.89 -3.78 -4.55
N TYR A 239 7.88 -3.04 -4.09
CA TYR A 239 7.65 -1.63 -4.42
C TYR A 239 7.22 -0.84 -3.16
N PRO A 240 7.74 0.40 -2.98
CA PRO A 240 8.65 1.17 -3.85
C PRO A 240 10.10 0.68 -3.87
N CYS A 241 10.47 -0.30 -3.07
CA CYS A 241 11.75 -0.97 -2.90
C CYS A 241 12.77 -0.18 -2.07
N ALA A 242 13.33 -0.82 -1.06
CA ALA A 242 14.46 -0.29 -0.31
C ALA A 242 15.71 -0.20 -1.19
N TYR A 243 16.54 0.81 -0.97
CA TYR A 243 17.80 0.96 -1.69
C TYR A 243 18.94 1.45 -0.79
N SER A 244 20.15 1.20 -1.23
CA SER A 244 21.38 1.74 -0.67
C SER A 244 22.40 1.96 -1.80
N TYR A 245 23.60 2.39 -1.46
CA TYR A 245 24.69 2.51 -2.42
C TYR A 245 25.79 1.51 -2.08
N ILE A 246 26.21 0.72 -3.04
CA ILE A 246 27.42 -0.12 -2.92
C ILE A 246 28.63 0.74 -3.23
N ASP A 247 29.54 0.89 -2.27
CA ASP A 247 30.83 1.50 -2.46
C ASP A 247 31.81 0.44 -2.94
N ILE A 248 32.45 0.67 -4.06
CA ILE A 248 33.46 -0.19 -4.66
C ILE A 248 34.80 0.53 -4.77
N SER A 249 35.86 -0.24 -4.75
CA SER A 249 37.21 0.35 -4.81
C SER A 249 37.46 1.02 -6.16
N GLY A 250 37.76 2.33 -6.13
CA GLY A 250 38.17 3.10 -7.31
C GLY A 250 37.05 3.64 -8.20
N ASP A 251 35.77 3.39 -7.89
CA ASP A 251 34.64 3.78 -8.72
C ASP A 251 33.57 4.55 -7.94
N GLN A 252 32.60 5.11 -8.68
CA GLN A 252 31.45 5.79 -8.08
C GLN A 252 30.49 4.78 -7.43
N PRO A 253 29.85 5.15 -6.28
CA PRO A 253 28.89 4.30 -5.61
C PRO A 253 27.74 3.89 -6.52
N ILE A 254 27.38 2.60 -6.51
CA ILE A 254 26.33 2.03 -7.34
C ILE A 254 25.01 1.98 -6.55
N LEU A 255 23.99 2.67 -7.02
CA LEU A 255 22.64 2.57 -6.45
C LEU A 255 22.15 1.11 -6.57
N THR A 256 21.83 0.51 -5.44
CA THR A 256 21.42 -0.90 -5.37
C THR A 256 20.07 -1.02 -4.69
N LYS A 257 19.09 -1.55 -5.39
CA LYS A 257 17.79 -1.94 -4.81
C LYS A 257 17.93 -3.26 -4.09
N ILE A 258 17.29 -3.37 -2.92
CA ILE A 258 17.33 -4.57 -2.07
C ILE A 258 15.88 -5.08 -1.92
N PHE A 259 15.63 -6.29 -2.42
CA PHE A 259 14.29 -6.88 -2.45
C PHE A 259 14.06 -7.90 -1.35
N LYS A 260 15.11 -8.65 -0.98
CA LYS A 260 15.03 -9.67 0.05
C LYS A 260 16.28 -9.67 0.91
N SER A 261 16.08 -9.86 2.20
CA SER A 261 17.17 -9.94 3.19
C SER A 261 16.83 -10.98 4.24
N ALA A 262 17.84 -11.36 5.01
CA ALA A 262 17.72 -12.07 6.29
C ALA A 262 18.56 -11.31 7.33
N TYR A 263 18.40 -11.62 8.60
CA TYR A 263 19.19 -11.01 9.64
C TYR A 263 19.65 -12.03 10.67
N ASP A 264 20.76 -11.70 11.34
CA ASP A 264 21.31 -12.45 12.46
C ASP A 264 21.69 -11.48 13.57
N LYS A 265 21.33 -11.83 14.80
CA LYS A 265 21.70 -11.06 16.00
C LYS A 265 22.91 -11.68 16.64
N VAL A 266 24.02 -11.01 16.50
CA VAL A 266 25.30 -11.44 17.11
C VAL A 266 26.13 -10.22 17.49
N GLN A 267 26.62 -10.18 18.71
CA GLN A 267 27.48 -9.09 19.17
C GLN A 267 28.79 -9.05 18.37
N HIS A 268 29.18 -7.88 17.91
CA HIS A 268 30.44 -7.65 17.21
C HIS A 268 30.90 -6.19 17.38
N ASN A 269 32.19 -5.96 17.14
CA ASN A 269 32.81 -4.63 17.19
C ASN A 269 33.07 -4.06 15.78
N ASN A 270 32.38 -4.55 14.77
CA ASN A 270 32.58 -4.11 13.39
C ASN A 270 31.90 -2.76 13.14
N LYS A 271 32.53 -1.93 12.32
CA LYS A 271 31.93 -0.65 11.89
C LYS A 271 30.64 -0.90 11.14
N THR A 272 29.58 -0.22 11.54
CA THR A 272 28.27 -0.25 10.88
C THR A 272 28.38 0.14 9.40
N GLY A 273 27.70 -0.61 8.53
CA GLY A 273 27.77 -0.44 7.07
C GLY A 273 28.90 -1.23 6.41
N LYS A 274 29.87 -1.77 7.17
CA LYS A 274 30.93 -2.60 6.59
C LYS A 274 30.37 -3.88 6.00
N VAL A 275 30.81 -4.21 4.79
CA VAL A 275 30.38 -5.40 4.05
C VAL A 275 31.36 -6.55 4.28
N TYR A 276 30.81 -7.74 4.35
CA TYR A 276 31.50 -9.01 4.34
C TYR A 276 30.89 -9.90 3.25
N SER A 277 31.74 -10.49 2.44
CA SER A 277 31.35 -11.40 1.36
C SER A 277 32.44 -12.45 1.19
N ASP A 278 32.04 -13.65 0.72
CA ASP A 278 32.97 -14.66 0.23
C ASP A 278 33.15 -14.55 -1.30
N GLU A 279 32.57 -13.51 -1.92
CA GLU A 279 32.54 -13.23 -3.37
C GLU A 279 31.82 -14.32 -4.21
N LYS A 280 31.10 -15.24 -3.55
CA LYS A 280 30.44 -16.39 -4.20
C LYS A 280 29.01 -16.60 -3.77
N THR A 281 28.75 -16.63 -2.45
CA THR A 281 27.47 -17.11 -1.92
C THR A 281 26.72 -16.09 -1.09
N TYR A 282 27.39 -15.12 -0.44
CA TYR A 282 26.72 -14.16 0.42
C TYR A 282 27.32 -12.74 0.38
N ILE A 283 26.47 -11.80 0.68
CA ILE A 283 26.82 -10.43 1.07
C ILE A 283 26.11 -10.17 2.39
N LYS A 284 26.86 -9.81 3.46
CA LYS A 284 26.29 -9.36 4.73
C LYS A 284 26.84 -8.01 5.14
N VAL A 285 26.01 -7.20 5.76
CA VAL A 285 26.32 -5.86 6.21
C VAL A 285 26.29 -5.84 7.73
N ALA A 286 27.36 -5.33 8.37
CA ALA A 286 27.40 -5.13 9.81
C ALA A 286 26.45 -4.00 10.22
N VAL A 287 25.64 -4.24 11.24
CA VAL A 287 24.68 -3.29 11.82
C VAL A 287 24.82 -3.23 13.34
N ASN A 288 24.00 -2.49 14.06
CA ASN A 288 24.23 -2.23 15.49
C ASN A 288 24.26 -3.49 16.38
N ASP A 289 23.43 -4.51 16.06
CA ASP A 289 23.22 -5.69 16.90
C ASP A 289 23.45 -7.02 16.16
N GLY A 290 24.12 -6.98 15.01
CA GLY A 290 24.35 -8.17 14.19
C GLY A 290 24.63 -7.88 12.73
N TYR A 291 24.10 -8.72 11.86
CA TYR A 291 24.28 -8.61 10.42
C TYR A 291 22.95 -8.69 9.69
N VAL A 292 22.88 -7.98 8.55
CA VAL A 292 21.83 -8.13 7.57
C VAL A 292 22.42 -8.77 6.32
N TYR A 293 21.88 -9.93 5.93
CA TYR A 293 22.26 -10.65 4.71
C TYR A 293 21.40 -10.20 3.54
N ILE A 294 22.03 -9.79 2.47
CA ILE A 294 21.33 -9.45 1.21
C ILE A 294 21.11 -10.75 0.46
N GLN A 295 19.85 -11.07 0.20
CA GLN A 295 19.48 -12.30 -0.52
C GLN A 295 19.13 -12.03 -1.97
N GLU A 296 18.54 -10.85 -2.26
CA GLU A 296 18.09 -10.49 -3.60
C GLU A 296 18.22 -9.00 -3.82
N LEU A 297 18.83 -8.63 -4.95
CA LEU A 297 19.17 -7.24 -5.27
C LEU A 297 19.08 -6.91 -6.77
N GLN A 298 19.15 -5.62 -7.09
CA GLN A 298 19.19 -5.13 -8.46
C GLN A 298 20.06 -3.87 -8.53
N ILE A 299 20.99 -3.85 -9.47
CA ILE A 299 21.75 -2.64 -9.85
C ILE A 299 21.21 -2.03 -11.17
N PRO A 300 21.51 -0.76 -11.48
CA PRO A 300 21.03 -0.11 -12.69
C PRO A 300 21.40 -0.88 -13.96
N GLY A 301 20.44 -0.98 -14.88
CA GLY A 301 20.63 -1.66 -16.17
C GLY A 301 20.64 -3.20 -16.10
N LYS A 302 20.54 -3.79 -14.93
CA LYS A 302 20.47 -5.26 -14.76
C LYS A 302 19.09 -5.68 -14.26
N LYS A 303 18.75 -6.97 -14.43
CA LYS A 303 17.56 -7.57 -13.82
C LYS A 303 17.78 -7.85 -12.33
N ARG A 304 16.72 -8.07 -11.60
CA ARG A 304 16.73 -8.55 -10.21
C ARG A 304 17.37 -9.93 -10.16
N LEU A 305 18.30 -10.18 -9.22
CA LEU A 305 19.11 -11.39 -9.10
C LEU A 305 19.19 -11.83 -7.63
N LEU A 306 19.26 -13.13 -7.42
CA LEU A 306 19.77 -13.69 -6.16
C LEU A 306 21.23 -13.28 -5.96
N VAL A 307 21.65 -13.18 -4.70
CA VAL A 307 23.01 -12.70 -4.35
C VAL A 307 24.10 -13.58 -4.98
N GLU A 308 23.92 -14.89 -5.03
CA GLU A 308 24.89 -15.81 -5.66
C GLU A 308 25.02 -15.56 -7.16
N ASP A 309 23.90 -15.31 -7.86
CA ASP A 309 23.91 -15.02 -9.30
C ASP A 309 24.52 -13.63 -9.57
N PHE A 310 24.28 -12.67 -8.66
CA PHE A 310 24.89 -11.37 -8.74
C PHE A 310 26.42 -11.45 -8.59
N LEU A 311 26.91 -12.15 -7.58
CA LEU A 311 28.35 -12.29 -7.29
C LEU A 311 29.11 -13.01 -8.41
N ARG A 312 28.49 -13.97 -9.10
CA ARG A 312 29.11 -14.64 -10.26
C ARG A 312 29.46 -13.68 -11.42
N GLY A 313 28.74 -12.58 -11.53
CA GLY A 313 28.94 -11.58 -12.59
C GLY A 313 29.46 -10.22 -12.12
N PHE A 314 29.77 -10.08 -10.84
CA PHE A 314 30.20 -8.81 -10.24
C PHE A 314 31.62 -8.95 -9.68
N HIS A 315 32.61 -8.53 -10.45
CA HIS A 315 34.05 -8.69 -10.17
C HIS A 315 34.70 -7.46 -9.51
N HIS A 316 33.93 -6.69 -8.71
CA HIS A 316 34.43 -5.54 -7.97
C HIS A 316 34.46 -5.85 -6.49
N ASN A 317 35.50 -5.36 -5.79
CA ASN A 317 35.57 -5.46 -4.34
C ASN A 317 34.56 -4.50 -3.69
N ILE A 318 33.58 -5.05 -3.00
CA ILE A 318 32.54 -4.29 -2.26
C ILE A 318 33.12 -3.88 -0.91
N LEU A 319 33.26 -2.58 -0.67
CA LEU A 319 33.83 -2.03 0.56
C LEU A 319 32.77 -1.81 1.64
N SER A 320 31.66 -1.18 1.26
CA SER A 320 30.58 -0.85 2.20
C SER A 320 29.24 -0.62 1.47
N PHE A 321 28.18 -0.59 2.29
CA PHE A 321 26.93 0.05 1.88
C PHE A 321 26.80 1.40 2.56
N SER A 322 26.55 2.44 1.80
CA SER A 322 26.52 3.82 2.28
C SER A 322 25.21 4.54 2.04
N LYS A 323 25.06 5.67 2.72
CA LYS A 323 24.16 6.75 2.39
C LYS A 323 24.89 7.71 1.44
N LYS A 324 24.23 8.16 0.40
CA LYS A 324 24.70 9.32 -0.36
C LYS A 324 24.27 10.59 0.33
#